data_c690731a5377ff1aa9c7bc1a0adbf8dc
#
_entry.id   c690731a5377ff1aa9c7bc1a0adbf8dc
#
_cell.length_a   1.000
_cell.length_b   1.000
_cell.length_c   1.000
_cell.angle_alpha   90.00
_cell.angle_beta   90.00
_cell.angle_gamma   90.00
#
_symmetry.space_group_name_H-M   'P 1'
#
loop_
_entity.id
_entity.type
_entity.pdbx_description
1 polymer ?
#
loop_
_entity_poly.entity_id
_entity_poly.type
_entity_poly.pdbx_seq_one_letter_code
_entity_poly.pdbx_strand_id
1 'polypeptide(L)'
;MRLKRVTTVLAALLLTATAGAPAVAGERGGPERVSRPGEYAGYSPVLYDEWVRTSQYLPTRDGTRLAVDLYRPAVDGKAVERPFPVVWEHQLSRASRAEDGSVDLRGVTSGMAELTRYGYTVAFVDRRGNGASFGTMTGYHSRAEASDAYDVTEWLAAQSWSDGQVGVFGCSNTGDAAMQAATVGAPHLKAVFAGNYSFHKYDAFQRGGIRANWGAGPNRTREEDLRNLPVDADTDGALLRQAVEQHRANTSLKDMWRAAPYRDSAVAWVGTRPWQEYSVATYKEAIERSGVPIYGYDGWDDDFRKESLVGAATLSNPHKVLVGPWGHCGNEGFDIVAERHRFFDHWLKGVDNGIMEEPPVHYWTGSSDGTGQWRDARQWPPKSLARQTRYYLGGGTSGTVDSVNDGTLGRSRPHGRGGGDVYPVDYSVSCPDPVGQGQTCPQDEKGLTYTSAPLRDDVELTGHPVVSLRLSSTAPDGNVFAYLSDVAPDGTVRILTDGRLRLALRGTQRAPYDVLGTPWHRGNAGDAEAMPEGRAERVDFDMLPLSSVVPAGHRLRVTVTGADVRESDRAEVGPAPVYTVHREPARASSITLPVAR
;
A
#
# COMPACT_ATOMS: atom_id res chain seq x y z
N MET A 1 -40.35 68.17 52.28
CA MET A 1 -39.93 68.72 53.56
C MET A 1 -38.50 68.30 53.86
N ARG A 2 -37.59 69.29 54.04
CA ARG A 2 -36.16 69.26 54.47
C ARG A 2 -35.18 68.54 53.57
N LEU A 3 -34.44 69.18 52.70
CA LEU A 3 -33.22 70.07 52.83
C LEU A 3 -32.15 69.56 53.81
N LYS A 4 -30.95 69.26 53.35
CA LYS A 4 -29.64 69.78 53.79
C LYS A 4 -28.50 69.13 52.94
N ARG A 5 -27.88 69.93 52.14
CA ARG A 5 -26.55 70.66 52.21
C ARG A 5 -25.34 69.72 52.05
N VAL A 6 -24.74 69.76 50.94
CA VAL A 6 -23.45 70.27 50.40
C VAL A 6 -22.32 70.39 51.44
N THR A 7 -21.21 69.71 51.21
CA THR A 7 -19.86 70.24 51.46
C THR A 7 -18.86 69.66 50.47
N THR A 8 -18.27 70.56 49.70
CA THR A 8 -17.20 70.35 48.73
C THR A 8 -15.88 70.40 49.48
N VAL A 9 -15.01 69.41 49.30
CA VAL A 9 -13.60 69.46 49.68
C VAL A 9 -12.75 69.27 48.43
N LEU A 10 -12.04 70.30 48.00
CA LEU A 10 -10.97 70.26 47.03
C LEU A 10 -9.73 69.64 47.67
N ALA A 11 -9.23 68.56 47.07
CA ALA A 11 -7.88 68.08 47.32
C ALA A 11 -7.06 68.14 46.02
N ALA A 12 -6.03 68.95 46.05
CA ALA A 12 -5.07 69.07 44.98
C ALA A 12 -4.17 67.83 44.95
N LEU A 13 -4.12 67.12 43.82
CA LEU A 13 -3.14 66.08 43.59
C LEU A 13 -1.99 66.64 42.74
N LEU A 14 -0.78 66.58 43.29
CA LEU A 14 0.48 66.75 42.56
C LEU A 14 0.70 65.57 41.61
N LEU A 15 0.79 65.82 40.31
CA LEU A 15 1.29 64.84 39.33
C LEU A 15 2.83 64.83 39.39
N THR A 16 3.41 63.74 39.89
CA THR A 16 4.80 63.36 39.59
C THR A 16 4.82 62.52 38.35
N ALA A 17 5.31 63.03 37.25
CA ALA A 17 5.58 62.32 36.02
C ALA A 17 6.84 61.43 36.21
N THR A 18 6.66 60.13 36.39
CA THR A 18 7.74 59.14 36.19
C THR A 18 7.74 58.73 34.72
N ALA A 19 8.80 59.06 34.01
CA ALA A 19 9.05 58.56 32.68
C ALA A 19 9.33 57.07 32.75
N GLY A 20 8.33 56.23 32.46
CA GLY A 20 8.49 54.83 32.22
C GLY A 20 9.06 54.60 30.82
N ALA A 21 10.25 54.01 30.71
CA ALA A 21 10.80 53.51 29.46
C ALA A 21 9.82 52.45 28.85
N PRO A 22 9.62 52.43 27.52
CA PRO A 22 8.83 51.38 26.91
C PRO A 22 9.55 50.02 27.09
N ALA A 23 8.94 49.10 27.82
CA ALA A 23 9.34 47.71 27.80
C ALA A 23 9.02 47.16 26.40
N VAL A 24 10.05 47.04 25.58
CA VAL A 24 10.00 46.21 24.39
C VAL A 24 9.89 44.78 24.87
N ALA A 25 8.66 44.30 24.99
CA ALA A 25 8.40 42.88 25.06
C ALA A 25 8.76 42.27 23.69
N GLY A 26 10.00 41.90 23.55
CA GLY A 26 10.41 41.02 22.48
C GLY A 26 9.73 39.68 22.72
N GLU A 27 8.62 39.43 22.05
CA GLU A 27 8.15 38.08 21.82
C GLU A 27 9.28 37.32 21.11
N ARG A 28 10.07 36.58 21.85
CA ARG A 28 10.85 35.50 21.27
C ARG A 28 9.82 34.44 20.88
N GLY A 29 9.23 34.58 19.70
CA GLY A 29 8.46 33.52 19.08
C GLY A 29 9.35 32.29 19.04
N GLY A 30 8.96 31.23 19.75
CA GLY A 30 9.56 29.93 19.56
C GLY A 30 9.41 29.53 18.08
N PRO A 31 10.19 28.58 17.58
CA PRO A 31 10.04 28.13 16.21
C PRO A 31 8.58 27.80 15.93
N GLU A 32 8.09 28.27 14.80
CA GLU A 32 6.72 27.99 14.36
C GLU A 32 6.50 26.48 14.33
N ARG A 33 5.44 25.99 15.01
CA ARG A 33 5.13 24.59 15.05
C ARG A 33 4.24 24.20 13.87
N VAL A 34 4.69 23.24 13.08
CA VAL A 34 3.93 22.67 11.97
C VAL A 34 3.79 21.16 12.18
N SER A 35 2.55 20.67 12.16
CA SER A 35 2.24 19.24 12.21
C SER A 35 1.02 18.99 11.31
N ARG A 36 1.30 18.57 10.08
CA ARG A 36 0.29 18.16 9.10
C ARG A 36 0.91 17.12 8.16
N PRO A 37 0.11 16.33 7.40
CA PRO A 37 0.66 15.31 6.52
C PRO A 37 1.79 15.80 5.63
N GLY A 38 2.96 15.14 5.72
CA GLY A 38 4.15 15.50 4.97
C GLY A 38 4.93 16.72 5.47
N GLU A 39 4.50 17.38 6.55
CA GLU A 39 5.19 18.53 7.12
C GLU A 39 5.24 18.45 8.65
N TYR A 40 6.47 18.44 9.20
CA TYR A 40 6.67 18.34 10.64
C TYR A 40 7.86 19.19 11.09
N ALA A 41 7.61 20.21 11.91
CA ALA A 41 8.63 21.10 12.45
C ALA A 41 8.25 21.68 13.82
N GLY A 42 9.25 22.07 14.61
CA GLY A 42 9.07 22.82 15.85
C GLY A 42 8.53 22.04 17.05
N TYR A 43 8.23 20.73 16.92
CA TYR A 43 7.77 19.86 17.99
C TYR A 43 8.91 19.11 18.69
N SER A 44 9.90 18.62 17.90
CA SER A 44 11.11 18.00 18.41
C SER A 44 12.30 18.88 18.09
N PRO A 45 13.14 19.26 19.10
CA PRO A 45 14.37 20.01 18.83
C PRO A 45 15.40 19.10 18.15
N VAL A 46 16.23 19.70 17.29
CA VAL A 46 17.47 19.07 16.85
C VAL A 46 18.42 19.03 18.04
N LEU A 47 18.85 17.83 18.44
CA LEU A 47 19.68 17.59 19.60
C LEU A 47 21.13 17.28 19.21
N TYR A 48 21.33 16.71 18.03
CA TYR A 48 22.62 16.21 17.54
C TYR A 48 22.80 16.57 16.08
N ASP A 49 24.03 16.87 15.68
CA ASP A 49 24.39 17.16 14.29
C ASP A 49 25.17 16.01 13.64
N GLU A 50 25.55 15.02 14.43
CA GLU A 50 26.35 13.88 13.99
C GLU A 50 25.66 12.55 14.36
N TRP A 51 25.97 11.52 13.58
CA TRP A 51 25.68 10.14 13.91
C TRP A 51 26.88 9.24 13.60
N VAL A 52 26.94 8.11 14.27
CA VAL A 52 27.90 7.04 13.96
C VAL A 52 27.14 5.79 13.54
N ARG A 53 27.68 5.08 12.54
CA ARG A 53 27.20 3.76 12.13
C ARG A 53 28.11 2.69 12.70
N THR A 54 27.51 1.65 13.24
CA THR A 54 28.18 0.39 13.59
C THR A 54 27.37 -0.77 13.04
N SER A 55 28.03 -1.91 12.78
CA SER A 55 27.33 -3.12 12.36
C SER A 55 27.80 -4.35 13.12
N GLN A 56 26.87 -5.24 13.43
CA GLN A 56 27.14 -6.46 14.18
C GLN A 56 26.12 -7.56 13.88
N TYR A 57 26.34 -8.75 14.40
CA TYR A 57 25.34 -9.79 14.44
C TYR A 57 24.55 -9.74 15.74
N LEU A 58 23.23 -9.96 15.63
CA LEU A 58 22.36 -10.27 16.77
C LEU A 58 21.86 -11.73 16.66
N PRO A 59 21.78 -12.47 17.77
CA PRO A 59 21.26 -13.84 17.77
C PRO A 59 19.73 -13.84 17.85
N THR A 60 19.09 -14.76 17.14
CA THR A 60 17.69 -15.09 17.33
C THR A 60 17.55 -16.32 18.24
N ARG A 61 16.33 -16.61 18.71
CA ARG A 61 16.03 -17.73 19.62
C ARG A 61 16.42 -19.11 19.09
N ASP A 62 16.46 -19.28 17.78
CA ASP A 62 16.88 -20.52 17.12
C ASP A 62 18.41 -20.55 16.81
N GLY A 63 19.14 -19.53 17.23
CA GLY A 63 20.57 -19.39 17.03
C GLY A 63 21.00 -18.81 15.68
N THR A 64 20.05 -18.46 14.82
CA THR A 64 20.36 -17.74 13.56
C THR A 64 20.93 -16.36 13.89
N ARG A 65 22.00 -15.96 13.20
CA ARG A 65 22.63 -14.65 13.38
C ARG A 65 22.15 -13.69 12.30
N LEU A 66 21.51 -12.61 12.71
CA LEU A 66 21.05 -11.55 11.79
C LEU A 66 22.01 -10.37 11.84
N ALA A 67 22.39 -9.85 10.68
CA ALA A 67 23.25 -8.68 10.56
C ALA A 67 22.42 -7.40 10.74
N VAL A 68 22.88 -6.50 11.60
CA VAL A 68 22.25 -5.21 11.90
C VAL A 68 23.22 -4.07 11.70
N ASP A 69 22.75 -2.99 11.07
CA ASP A 69 23.36 -1.66 11.08
C ASP A 69 22.63 -0.80 12.11
N LEU A 70 23.39 -0.13 12.95
CA LEU A 70 22.90 0.81 13.95
C LEU A 70 23.43 2.21 13.63
N TYR A 71 22.52 3.16 13.46
CA TYR A 71 22.81 4.59 13.36
C TYR A 71 22.43 5.23 14.70
N ARG A 72 23.41 5.76 15.42
CA ARG A 72 23.22 6.34 16.75
C ARG A 72 23.64 7.80 16.78
N PRO A 73 22.93 8.69 17.50
CA PRO A 73 23.38 10.05 17.74
C PRO A 73 24.82 10.10 18.22
N ALA A 74 25.60 11.06 17.75
CA ALA A 74 27.00 11.19 18.10
C ALA A 74 27.39 12.63 18.47
N VAL A 75 28.45 12.75 19.25
CA VAL A 75 29.15 13.98 19.54
C VAL A 75 30.65 13.71 19.46
N ASP A 76 31.41 14.54 18.74
CA ASP A 76 32.83 14.36 18.49
C ASP A 76 33.18 12.96 17.93
N GLY A 77 32.35 12.47 17.00
CA GLY A 77 32.52 11.16 16.36
C GLY A 77 32.29 9.94 17.27
N LYS A 78 31.72 10.13 18.47
CA LYS A 78 31.42 9.06 19.42
C LYS A 78 29.91 8.96 19.67
N ALA A 79 29.40 7.74 19.70
CA ALA A 79 28.00 7.51 20.04
C ALA A 79 27.67 8.08 21.42
N VAL A 80 26.51 8.71 21.52
CA VAL A 80 26.00 9.22 22.80
C VAL A 80 25.49 8.06 23.65
N GLU A 81 26.02 7.95 24.88
CA GLU A 81 25.69 6.88 25.83
C GLU A 81 24.51 7.27 26.73
N ARG A 82 23.32 7.42 26.08
CA ARG A 82 22.03 7.59 26.80
C ARG A 82 20.95 6.84 26.05
N PRO A 83 19.86 6.42 26.73
CA PRO A 83 18.78 5.71 26.08
C PRO A 83 17.95 6.62 25.15
N PHE A 84 17.59 6.07 23.99
CA PHE A 84 16.73 6.67 22.97
C PHE A 84 15.68 5.68 22.49
N PRO A 85 14.53 6.13 21.98
CA PRO A 85 13.63 5.28 21.23
C PRO A 85 14.31 4.76 19.97
N VAL A 86 13.92 3.56 19.55
CA VAL A 86 14.51 2.88 18.40
C VAL A 86 13.46 2.74 17.30
N VAL A 87 13.83 3.06 16.06
CA VAL A 87 13.04 2.71 14.88
C VAL A 87 13.85 1.79 13.98
N TRP A 88 13.23 0.74 13.44
CA TRP A 88 13.98 -0.24 12.67
C TRP A 88 13.24 -0.76 11.45
N GLU A 89 13.98 -1.30 10.49
CA GLU A 89 13.47 -1.88 9.25
C GLU A 89 14.09 -3.26 9.00
N HIS A 90 13.24 -4.23 8.61
CA HIS A 90 13.64 -5.60 8.31
C HIS A 90 13.90 -5.75 6.81
N GLN A 91 15.15 -5.70 6.41
CA GLN A 91 15.62 -5.53 5.04
C GLN A 91 16.00 -6.85 4.35
N LEU A 92 16.07 -6.80 3.01
CA LEU A 92 16.77 -7.81 2.20
C LEU A 92 18.28 -7.54 2.15
N SER A 93 18.68 -6.28 2.26
CA SER A 93 20.07 -5.83 2.28
C SER A 93 20.15 -4.49 2.98
N ARG A 94 20.76 -4.45 4.18
CA ARG A 94 21.00 -3.23 4.96
C ARG A 94 22.10 -2.36 4.35
N ALA A 95 23.07 -3.02 3.69
CA ALA A 95 24.21 -2.35 3.08
C ALA A 95 24.79 -3.23 1.97
N SER A 96 25.09 -2.63 0.80
CA SER A 96 25.63 -3.35 -0.34
C SER A 96 26.57 -2.48 -1.19
N ARG A 97 27.33 -3.12 -2.08
CA ARG A 97 28.09 -2.46 -3.13
C ARG A 97 27.37 -2.61 -4.46
N ALA A 98 27.20 -1.51 -5.18
CA ALA A 98 26.79 -1.53 -6.57
C ALA A 98 27.92 -2.06 -7.48
N GLU A 99 27.60 -2.31 -8.76
CA GLU A 99 28.58 -2.79 -9.73
C GLU A 99 29.71 -1.79 -10.02
N ASP A 100 29.44 -0.50 -9.90
CA ASP A 100 30.42 0.59 -10.00
C ASP A 100 31.28 0.76 -8.74
N GLY A 101 31.07 -0.05 -7.69
CA GLY A 101 31.79 -0.01 -6.43
C GLY A 101 31.24 0.98 -5.41
N SER A 102 30.24 1.78 -5.75
CA SER A 102 29.55 2.67 -4.80
C SER A 102 28.89 1.86 -3.68
N VAL A 103 28.77 2.48 -2.50
CA VAL A 103 28.18 1.83 -1.32
C VAL A 103 26.77 2.39 -1.08
N ASP A 104 25.78 1.52 -1.07
CA ASP A 104 24.44 1.81 -0.61
C ASP A 104 24.33 1.45 0.87
N LEU A 105 24.07 2.45 1.71
CA LEU A 105 23.71 2.29 3.12
C LEU A 105 22.25 2.67 3.29
N ARG A 106 21.39 1.70 3.57
CA ARG A 106 19.92 1.92 3.62
C ARG A 106 19.51 3.03 4.60
N GLY A 107 20.20 3.17 5.71
CA GLY A 107 19.94 4.27 6.65
C GLY A 107 20.10 5.65 6.03
N VAL A 108 21.05 5.81 5.12
CA VAL A 108 21.34 7.06 4.41
C VAL A 108 20.37 7.23 3.23
N THR A 109 20.30 6.23 2.36
CA THR A 109 19.50 6.33 1.12
C THR A 109 17.99 6.41 1.37
N SER A 110 17.51 5.88 2.49
CA SER A 110 16.11 6.03 2.93
C SER A 110 15.82 7.37 3.64
N GLY A 111 16.85 8.16 3.95
CA GLY A 111 16.74 9.38 4.76
C GLY A 111 16.49 9.14 6.25
N MET A 112 16.32 7.89 6.69
CA MET A 112 15.93 7.59 8.08
C MET A 112 17.04 7.85 9.10
N ALA A 113 18.32 7.80 8.71
CA ALA A 113 19.42 8.18 9.58
C ALA A 113 19.30 9.62 10.12
N GLU A 114 18.57 10.51 9.43
CA GLU A 114 18.30 11.87 9.89
C GLU A 114 17.50 11.93 11.20
N LEU A 115 16.74 10.89 11.54
CA LEU A 115 16.03 10.83 12.82
C LEU A 115 16.96 10.80 14.04
N THR A 116 18.24 10.40 13.86
CA THR A 116 19.24 10.47 14.92
C THR A 116 19.44 11.88 15.45
N ARG A 117 19.28 12.91 14.61
CA ARG A 117 19.36 14.31 14.99
C ARG A 117 18.34 14.70 16.05
N TYR A 118 17.23 14.01 16.08
CA TYR A 118 16.14 14.23 17.03
C TYR A 118 16.18 13.27 18.22
N GLY A 119 17.27 12.50 18.38
CA GLY A 119 17.43 11.56 19.47
C GLY A 119 16.66 10.26 19.26
N TYR A 120 16.85 9.64 18.12
CA TYR A 120 16.49 8.26 17.83
C TYR A 120 17.73 7.41 17.57
N THR A 121 17.65 6.14 17.88
CA THR A 121 18.51 5.13 17.25
C THR A 121 17.75 4.54 16.07
N VAL A 122 18.41 4.41 14.92
CA VAL A 122 17.82 3.82 13.72
C VAL A 122 18.56 2.53 13.38
N ALA A 123 17.82 1.44 13.16
CA ALA A 123 18.40 0.14 12.87
C ALA A 123 17.89 -0.43 11.54
N PHE A 124 18.79 -1.08 10.79
CA PHE A 124 18.45 -1.82 9.58
C PHE A 124 18.96 -3.25 9.75
N VAL A 125 18.07 -4.23 9.67
CA VAL A 125 18.38 -5.63 9.94
C VAL A 125 18.14 -6.46 8.68
N ASP A 126 19.16 -7.18 8.22
CA ASP A 126 19.00 -8.14 7.14
C ASP A 126 18.17 -9.33 7.63
N ARG A 127 17.16 -9.71 6.86
CA ARG A 127 16.35 -10.90 7.16
C ARG A 127 17.16 -12.17 6.99
N ARG A 128 16.76 -13.25 7.70
CA ARG A 128 17.37 -14.58 7.51
C ARG A 128 17.44 -14.98 6.04
N GLY A 129 18.56 -15.56 5.63
CA GLY A 129 18.77 -15.96 4.24
C GLY A 129 18.98 -14.81 3.26
N ASN A 130 19.24 -13.58 3.73
CA ASN A 130 19.46 -12.40 2.90
C ASN A 130 20.56 -11.51 3.46
N GLY A 131 21.13 -10.67 2.61
CA GLY A 131 22.16 -9.71 3.02
C GLY A 131 23.40 -10.38 3.58
N ALA A 132 23.82 -9.97 4.78
CA ALA A 132 24.88 -10.63 5.53
C ALA A 132 24.34 -11.54 6.65
N SER A 133 23.02 -11.70 6.78
CA SER A 133 22.41 -12.59 7.77
C SER A 133 22.56 -14.05 7.40
N PHE A 134 22.69 -14.87 8.41
CA PHE A 134 22.70 -16.32 8.27
C PHE A 134 21.28 -16.89 8.09
N GLY A 135 21.18 -18.21 7.94
CA GLY A 135 19.92 -18.93 7.81
C GLY A 135 19.44 -19.03 6.38
N THR A 136 18.19 -19.45 6.25
CA THR A 136 17.56 -19.73 4.97
C THR A 136 16.16 -19.13 4.94
N MET A 137 15.81 -18.51 3.84
CA MET A 137 14.44 -18.03 3.59
C MET A 137 13.57 -19.22 3.17
N THR A 138 12.56 -19.55 3.98
CA THR A 138 11.66 -20.68 3.73
C THR A 138 10.34 -20.29 3.07
N GLY A 139 10.15 -19.00 2.76
CA GLY A 139 8.95 -18.46 2.13
C GLY A 139 8.97 -16.95 2.08
N TYR A 140 7.83 -16.34 1.74
CA TYR A 140 7.70 -14.89 1.67
C TYR A 140 7.08 -14.36 2.97
N HIS A 141 7.90 -13.88 3.90
CA HIS A 141 7.51 -13.49 5.28
C HIS A 141 6.97 -14.69 6.08
N SER A 142 7.78 -15.73 6.16
CA SER A 142 7.47 -16.95 6.92
C SER A 142 7.30 -16.67 8.42
N ARG A 143 6.73 -17.64 9.15
CA ARG A 143 6.61 -17.52 10.62
C ARG A 143 7.96 -17.50 11.33
N ALA A 144 9.00 -18.06 10.72
CA ALA A 144 10.38 -17.91 11.22
C ALA A 144 10.82 -16.43 11.15
N GLU A 145 10.59 -15.75 10.02
CA GLU A 145 10.91 -14.32 9.88
C GLU A 145 10.08 -13.43 10.83
N ALA A 146 8.81 -13.78 11.05
CA ALA A 146 7.99 -13.09 12.05
C ALA A 146 8.53 -13.29 13.47
N SER A 147 9.04 -14.49 13.81
CA SER A 147 9.69 -14.77 15.09
C SER A 147 11.01 -14.01 15.23
N ASP A 148 11.76 -13.85 14.13
CA ASP A 148 12.95 -13.00 14.09
C ASP A 148 12.60 -11.55 14.41
N ALA A 149 11.49 -11.04 13.86
CA ALA A 149 11.05 -9.67 14.14
C ALA A 149 10.71 -9.45 15.62
N TYR A 150 10.18 -10.47 16.31
CA TYR A 150 10.05 -10.46 17.77
C TYR A 150 11.43 -10.35 18.43
N ASP A 151 12.37 -11.26 18.09
CA ASP A 151 13.68 -11.32 18.71
C ASP A 151 14.49 -10.04 18.46
N VAL A 152 14.43 -9.49 17.26
CA VAL A 152 15.04 -8.19 16.92
C VAL A 152 14.47 -7.07 17.77
N THR A 153 13.13 -6.97 17.86
CA THR A 153 12.47 -5.93 18.64
C THR A 153 12.87 -5.97 20.10
N GLU A 154 12.85 -7.16 20.73
CA GLU A 154 13.22 -7.33 22.13
C GLU A 154 14.74 -7.15 22.37
N TRP A 155 15.57 -7.58 21.41
CA TRP A 155 17.01 -7.33 21.47
C TRP A 155 17.33 -5.83 21.42
N LEU A 156 16.70 -5.08 20.52
CA LEU A 156 16.85 -3.62 20.42
C LEU A 156 16.37 -2.92 21.70
N ALA A 157 15.24 -3.34 22.24
CA ALA A 157 14.70 -2.77 23.47
C ALA A 157 15.59 -2.99 24.70
N ALA A 158 16.31 -4.12 24.76
CA ALA A 158 17.16 -4.51 25.89
C ALA A 158 18.54 -3.83 25.90
N GLN A 159 18.90 -3.04 24.87
CA GLN A 159 20.21 -2.40 24.82
C GLN A 159 20.29 -1.21 25.80
N SER A 160 21.48 -0.96 26.35
CA SER A 160 21.71 0.15 27.30
C SER A 160 21.45 1.54 26.70
N TRP A 161 21.55 1.66 25.38
CA TRP A 161 21.28 2.86 24.61
C TRP A 161 19.81 2.96 24.11
N SER A 162 18.96 2.02 24.45
CA SER A 162 17.53 2.01 24.15
C SER A 162 16.69 2.34 25.38
N ASP A 163 15.64 3.12 25.23
CA ASP A 163 14.64 3.40 26.27
C ASP A 163 13.48 2.37 26.31
N GLY A 164 13.55 1.34 25.45
CA GLY A 164 12.55 0.29 25.34
C GLY A 164 11.35 0.65 24.47
N GLN A 165 11.28 1.85 23.89
CA GLN A 165 10.25 2.21 22.92
C GLN A 165 10.74 1.86 21.52
N VAL A 166 10.12 0.85 20.88
CA VAL A 166 10.56 0.36 19.55
C VAL A 166 9.46 0.54 18.54
N GLY A 167 9.78 1.18 17.40
CA GLY A 167 8.92 1.29 16.23
C GLY A 167 9.51 0.50 15.05
N VAL A 168 8.66 -0.01 14.18
CA VAL A 168 9.07 -0.67 12.94
C VAL A 168 8.49 0.08 11.74
N PHE A 169 9.27 0.18 10.67
CA PHE A 169 8.81 0.79 9.42
C PHE A 169 9.24 -0.03 8.20
N GLY A 170 8.64 0.27 7.06
CA GLY A 170 9.00 -0.34 5.80
C GLY A 170 8.02 -0.01 4.68
N CYS A 171 8.38 -0.42 3.46
CA CYS A 171 7.51 -0.36 2.29
C CYS A 171 7.68 -1.61 1.43
N SER A 172 6.61 -2.05 0.75
CA SER A 172 6.64 -3.25 -0.10
C SER A 172 7.04 -4.48 0.73
N ASN A 173 8.10 -5.13 0.33
CA ASN A 173 8.66 -6.28 1.02
C ASN A 173 8.99 -5.97 2.50
N THR A 174 9.53 -4.79 2.81
CA THR A 174 9.81 -4.37 4.19
C THR A 174 8.56 -3.85 4.90
N GLY A 175 7.55 -3.37 4.16
CA GLY A 175 6.22 -3.06 4.68
C GLY A 175 5.47 -4.31 5.14
N ASP A 176 5.52 -5.38 4.34
CA ASP A 176 5.04 -6.70 4.74
C ASP A 176 5.76 -7.21 6.00
N ALA A 177 7.09 -7.05 6.09
CA ALA A 177 7.88 -7.45 7.25
C ALA A 177 7.50 -6.63 8.50
N ALA A 178 7.26 -5.32 8.36
CA ALA A 178 6.78 -4.47 9.43
C ALA A 178 5.42 -4.92 9.96
N MET A 179 4.48 -5.26 9.09
CA MET A 179 3.17 -5.81 9.48
C MET A 179 3.30 -7.21 10.11
N GLN A 180 4.24 -8.05 9.65
CA GLN A 180 4.51 -9.35 10.28
C GLN A 180 5.04 -9.19 11.72
N ALA A 181 5.83 -8.14 12.02
CA ALA A 181 6.26 -7.83 13.38
C ALA A 181 5.06 -7.57 14.32
N ALA A 182 3.98 -6.97 13.83
CA ALA A 182 2.76 -6.77 14.61
C ALA A 182 2.03 -8.09 14.96
N THR A 183 2.25 -9.17 14.18
CA THR A 183 1.56 -10.46 14.37
C THR A 183 2.10 -11.29 15.54
N VAL A 184 3.25 -10.93 16.10
CA VAL A 184 3.96 -11.76 17.10
C VAL A 184 3.89 -11.21 18.52
N GLY A 185 3.31 -10.04 18.72
CA GLY A 185 3.01 -9.47 20.04
C GLY A 185 4.26 -9.17 20.87
N ALA A 186 5.33 -8.65 20.27
CA ALA A 186 6.52 -8.20 20.97
C ALA A 186 6.14 -7.05 21.95
N PRO A 187 6.42 -7.17 23.27
CA PRO A 187 5.96 -6.20 24.26
C PRO A 187 6.49 -4.78 24.05
N HIS A 188 7.69 -4.65 23.47
CA HIS A 188 8.33 -3.36 23.22
C HIS A 188 8.02 -2.77 21.84
N LEU A 189 7.25 -3.46 20.96
CA LEU A 189 6.77 -2.87 19.72
C LEU A 189 5.63 -1.90 20.00
N LYS A 190 5.87 -0.61 19.75
CA LYS A 190 4.95 0.49 20.10
C LYS A 190 4.32 1.19 18.91
N ALA A 191 4.87 1.03 17.70
CA ALA A 191 4.33 1.66 16.49
C ALA A 191 4.78 0.91 15.22
N VAL A 192 3.90 0.83 14.23
CA VAL A 192 4.15 0.23 12.91
C VAL A 192 3.83 1.23 11.82
N PHE A 193 4.81 1.51 10.94
CA PHE A 193 4.62 2.34 9.75
C PHE A 193 4.91 1.50 8.50
N ALA A 194 3.85 1.05 7.81
CA ALA A 194 3.96 0.08 6.73
C ALA A 194 3.32 0.61 5.44
N GLY A 195 4.09 0.69 4.36
CA GLY A 195 3.60 1.06 3.03
C GLY A 195 3.52 -0.12 2.09
N ASN A 196 2.58 -0.08 1.15
CA ASN A 196 2.42 -1.04 0.06
C ASN A 196 2.54 -2.51 0.52
N TYR A 197 1.97 -2.81 1.70
CA TYR A 197 1.97 -4.16 2.25
C TYR A 197 0.77 -4.98 1.79
N SER A 198 0.86 -6.29 1.84
CA SER A 198 -0.26 -7.20 1.55
C SER A 198 -0.96 -7.62 2.85
N PHE A 199 -2.21 -7.20 3.07
CA PHE A 199 -3.00 -7.65 4.21
C PHE A 199 -3.32 -9.14 4.09
N HIS A 200 -3.72 -9.59 2.88
CA HIS A 200 -3.82 -11.01 2.57
C HIS A 200 -3.07 -11.34 1.28
N LYS A 201 -2.00 -12.13 1.38
CA LYS A 201 -1.10 -12.41 0.24
C LYS A 201 -1.80 -13.02 -0.98
N TYR A 202 -2.80 -13.88 -0.79
CA TYR A 202 -3.56 -14.40 -1.92
C TYR A 202 -4.31 -13.30 -2.66
N ASP A 203 -4.95 -12.39 -1.94
CA ASP A 203 -5.72 -11.31 -2.57
C ASP A 203 -4.83 -10.29 -3.28
N ALA A 204 -3.60 -10.10 -2.81
CA ALA A 204 -2.61 -9.25 -3.46
C ALA A 204 -1.94 -9.92 -4.67
N PHE A 205 -1.39 -11.15 -4.51
CA PHE A 205 -0.56 -11.81 -5.53
C PHE A 205 -1.32 -12.80 -6.43
N GLN A 206 -2.54 -13.18 -6.06
CA GLN A 206 -3.47 -14.02 -6.82
C GLN A 206 -4.82 -13.33 -6.98
N ARG A 207 -4.80 -12.00 -7.22
CA ARG A 207 -6.02 -11.18 -7.29
C ARG A 207 -7.04 -11.78 -8.25
N GLY A 208 -8.25 -12.05 -7.75
CA GLY A 208 -9.30 -12.73 -8.53
C GLY A 208 -8.96 -14.16 -8.92
N GLY A 209 -8.01 -14.83 -8.26
CA GLY A 209 -7.56 -16.18 -8.61
C GLY A 209 -6.57 -16.23 -9.78
N ILE A 210 -6.09 -15.08 -10.24
CA ILE A 210 -5.14 -14.93 -11.34
C ILE A 210 -3.78 -14.56 -10.76
N ARG A 211 -2.77 -15.43 -10.99
CA ARG A 211 -1.42 -15.20 -10.47
C ARG A 211 -0.78 -14.00 -11.13
N ALA A 212 -0.25 -13.08 -10.29
CA ALA A 212 0.56 -11.98 -10.77
C ALA A 212 1.84 -12.48 -11.45
N ASN A 213 2.24 -11.81 -12.53
CA ASN A 213 3.48 -12.08 -13.24
C ASN A 213 4.70 -11.35 -12.65
N TRP A 214 4.46 -10.55 -11.62
CA TRP A 214 5.43 -9.74 -10.88
C TRP A 214 5.50 -10.18 -9.41
N GLY A 215 6.45 -9.61 -8.65
CA GLY A 215 6.57 -9.80 -7.19
C GLY A 215 7.34 -11.05 -6.74
N ALA A 216 7.61 -12.02 -7.62
CA ALA A 216 8.45 -13.18 -7.35
C ALA A 216 9.55 -13.30 -8.42
N GLY A 217 10.61 -12.55 -8.23
CA GLY A 217 11.83 -12.69 -9.03
C GLY A 217 12.57 -14.02 -8.78
N PRO A 218 13.61 -14.33 -9.56
CA PRO A 218 14.51 -15.42 -9.26
C PRO A 218 15.22 -15.17 -7.93
N ASN A 219 15.69 -16.25 -7.28
CA ASN A 219 16.59 -16.10 -6.14
C ASN A 219 17.85 -15.35 -6.57
N ARG A 220 18.40 -14.57 -5.65
CA ARG A 220 19.66 -13.85 -5.91
C ARG A 220 20.78 -14.85 -6.21
N THR A 221 21.65 -14.46 -7.14
CA THR A 221 22.87 -15.22 -7.42
C THR A 221 23.86 -15.11 -6.26
N ARG A 222 24.86 -16.00 -6.25
CA ARG A 222 25.92 -15.93 -5.25
C ARG A 222 26.71 -14.62 -5.36
N GLU A 223 26.96 -14.15 -6.59
CA GLU A 223 27.68 -12.91 -6.89
C GLU A 223 26.92 -11.67 -6.37
N GLU A 224 25.61 -11.65 -6.57
CA GLU A 224 24.75 -10.58 -6.04
C GLU A 224 24.74 -10.56 -4.52
N ASP A 225 24.67 -11.73 -3.86
CA ASP A 225 24.71 -11.82 -2.42
C ASP A 225 26.06 -11.40 -1.84
N LEU A 226 27.16 -11.74 -2.51
CA LEU A 226 28.51 -11.32 -2.09
C LEU A 226 28.78 -9.81 -2.22
N ARG A 227 27.90 -9.07 -2.88
CA ARG A 227 27.96 -7.60 -2.90
C ARG A 227 27.46 -6.95 -1.60
N ASN A 228 26.80 -7.68 -0.72
CA ASN A 228 26.43 -7.17 0.60
C ASN A 228 27.69 -6.85 1.43
N LEU A 229 27.56 -5.86 2.32
CA LEU A 229 28.67 -5.52 3.21
C LEU A 229 28.71 -6.46 4.43
N PRO A 230 29.88 -6.98 4.80
CA PRO A 230 30.05 -7.71 6.05
C PRO A 230 29.75 -6.78 7.25
N VAL A 231 29.55 -7.36 8.43
CA VAL A 231 29.53 -6.60 9.68
C VAL A 231 30.94 -6.17 10.06
N ASP A 232 31.10 -5.14 10.92
CA ASP A 232 32.40 -4.52 11.23
C ASP A 232 33.44 -5.51 11.76
N ALA A 233 33.02 -6.52 12.52
CA ALA A 233 33.91 -7.55 13.05
C ALA A 233 34.36 -8.60 12.00
N ASP A 234 33.68 -8.68 10.84
CA ASP A 234 33.99 -9.62 9.75
C ASP A 234 34.93 -8.96 8.73
N THR A 235 36.15 -8.64 9.17
CA THR A 235 37.09 -7.82 8.42
C THR A 235 37.62 -8.46 7.14
N ASP A 236 37.60 -9.78 7.04
CA ASP A 236 38.00 -10.55 5.86
C ASP A 236 36.81 -11.07 5.05
N GLY A 237 35.57 -10.81 5.48
CA GLY A 237 34.33 -11.26 4.82
C GLY A 237 34.07 -12.77 4.91
N ALA A 238 34.75 -13.47 5.84
CA ALA A 238 34.59 -14.93 5.97
C ALA A 238 33.18 -15.31 6.45
N LEU A 239 32.59 -14.54 7.37
CA LEU A 239 31.23 -14.78 7.86
C LEU A 239 30.19 -14.48 6.78
N LEU A 240 30.36 -13.39 6.01
CA LEU A 240 29.51 -13.09 4.86
C LEU A 240 29.51 -14.25 3.85
N ARG A 241 30.69 -14.77 3.49
CA ARG A 241 30.76 -15.93 2.58
C ARG A 241 30.03 -17.16 3.13
N GLN A 242 30.13 -17.43 4.44
CA GLN A 242 29.42 -18.54 5.09
C GLN A 242 27.89 -18.32 5.06
N ALA A 243 27.43 -17.10 5.32
CA ALA A 243 26.01 -16.75 5.24
C ALA A 243 25.47 -16.95 3.82
N VAL A 244 26.18 -16.44 2.81
CA VAL A 244 25.80 -16.57 1.39
C VAL A 244 25.71 -18.04 0.93
N GLU A 245 26.54 -18.94 1.45
CA GLU A 245 26.40 -20.38 1.15
C GLU A 245 25.09 -20.95 1.72
N GLN A 246 24.60 -20.49 2.88
CA GLN A 246 23.30 -20.89 3.41
C GLN A 246 22.13 -20.38 2.57
N HIS A 247 22.27 -19.20 1.93
CA HIS A 247 21.24 -18.64 1.06
C HIS A 247 20.95 -19.51 -0.19
N ARG A 248 21.89 -20.39 -0.58
CA ARG A 248 21.68 -21.33 -1.71
C ARG A 248 20.52 -22.30 -1.47
N ALA A 249 20.12 -22.47 -0.22
CA ALA A 249 18.96 -23.29 0.17
C ALA A 249 17.66 -22.46 0.28
N ASN A 250 17.66 -21.19 -0.07
CA ASN A 250 16.45 -20.35 -0.06
C ASN A 250 15.37 -20.93 -0.98
N THR A 251 14.14 -20.91 -0.49
CA THR A 251 12.97 -21.32 -1.28
C THR A 251 12.77 -20.38 -2.46
N SER A 252 12.57 -20.93 -3.66
CA SER A 252 12.14 -20.17 -4.82
C SER A 252 10.70 -19.69 -4.64
N LEU A 253 10.50 -18.38 -4.48
CA LEU A 253 9.17 -17.79 -4.35
C LEU A 253 8.33 -18.01 -5.59
N LYS A 254 8.92 -17.91 -6.78
CA LYS A 254 8.25 -18.14 -8.06
C LYS A 254 7.70 -19.55 -8.15
N ASP A 255 8.49 -20.57 -7.76
CA ASP A 255 8.06 -21.97 -7.81
C ASP A 255 7.02 -22.25 -6.73
N MET A 256 7.17 -21.68 -5.55
CA MET A 256 6.19 -21.78 -4.47
C MET A 256 4.82 -21.22 -4.90
N TRP A 257 4.80 -20.05 -5.55
CA TRP A 257 3.54 -19.44 -6.02
C TRP A 257 2.91 -20.25 -7.15
N ARG A 258 3.72 -20.84 -8.03
CA ARG A 258 3.23 -21.77 -9.07
C ARG A 258 2.59 -23.03 -8.49
N ALA A 259 3.17 -23.55 -7.41
CA ALA A 259 2.65 -24.71 -6.72
C ALA A 259 1.40 -24.42 -5.86
N ALA A 260 1.08 -23.16 -5.63
CA ALA A 260 -0.04 -22.70 -4.79
C ALA A 260 -1.09 -21.91 -5.59
N PRO A 261 -1.79 -22.50 -6.57
CA PRO A 261 -2.76 -21.79 -7.41
C PRO A 261 -4.06 -21.40 -6.67
N TYR A 262 -4.32 -21.98 -5.50
CA TYR A 262 -5.49 -21.69 -4.68
C TYR A 262 -5.10 -21.20 -3.29
N ARG A 263 -6.00 -20.45 -2.65
CA ARG A 263 -5.78 -19.90 -1.30
C ARG A 263 -5.46 -20.97 -0.26
N ASP A 264 -6.06 -22.14 -0.37
CA ASP A 264 -5.86 -23.30 0.53
C ASP A 264 -4.79 -24.28 0.05
N SER A 265 -4.04 -23.97 -1.01
CA SER A 265 -2.97 -24.83 -1.51
C SER A 265 -1.92 -25.07 -0.44
N ALA A 266 -1.55 -26.36 -0.25
CA ALA A 266 -0.39 -26.76 0.54
C ALA A 266 0.82 -26.97 -0.39
N VAL A 267 2.00 -26.52 0.05
CA VAL A 267 3.26 -26.68 -0.71
C VAL A 267 4.18 -27.60 0.09
N ALA A 268 4.33 -28.83 -0.38
CA ALA A 268 4.96 -29.91 0.39
C ALA A 268 6.41 -29.62 0.82
N TRP A 269 7.24 -29.02 -0.06
CA TRP A 269 8.64 -28.73 0.27
C TRP A 269 8.83 -27.51 1.19
N VAL A 270 7.78 -26.67 1.34
CA VAL A 270 7.74 -25.56 2.31
C VAL A 270 7.10 -26.04 3.63
N GLY A 271 6.34 -27.15 3.57
CA GLY A 271 5.69 -27.76 4.72
C GLY A 271 4.45 -27.00 5.24
N THR A 272 3.91 -26.08 4.46
CA THR A 272 2.82 -25.19 4.91
C THR A 272 1.85 -24.82 3.80
N ARG A 273 0.82 -24.04 4.17
CA ARG A 273 -0.12 -23.33 3.28
C ARG A 273 0.29 -21.86 3.20
N PRO A 274 1.12 -21.48 2.21
CA PRO A 274 1.81 -20.20 2.22
C PRO A 274 0.85 -18.99 2.23
N TRP A 275 -0.25 -19.04 1.47
CA TRP A 275 -1.20 -17.93 1.45
C TRP A 275 -1.90 -17.68 2.78
N GLN A 276 -2.11 -18.73 3.58
CA GLN A 276 -2.70 -18.59 4.91
C GLN A 276 -1.63 -18.19 5.93
N GLU A 277 -0.53 -18.95 5.98
CA GLU A 277 0.47 -18.79 7.02
C GLU A 277 1.25 -17.46 6.92
N TYR A 278 1.48 -16.97 5.70
CA TYR A 278 2.26 -15.76 5.50
C TYR A 278 1.42 -14.48 5.38
N SER A 279 0.09 -14.58 5.45
CA SER A 279 -0.81 -13.42 5.41
C SER A 279 -1.02 -12.80 6.78
N VAL A 280 -0.91 -11.49 6.85
CA VAL A 280 -1.19 -10.68 8.06
C VAL A 280 -2.62 -10.90 8.57
N ALA A 281 -3.59 -10.96 7.66
CA ALA A 281 -5.00 -11.18 7.96
C ALA A 281 -5.27 -12.46 8.76
N THR A 282 -4.42 -13.49 8.66
CA THR A 282 -4.53 -14.73 9.44
C THR A 282 -4.31 -14.49 10.94
N TYR A 283 -3.57 -13.46 11.28
CA TYR A 283 -3.19 -13.12 12.66
C TYR A 283 -3.86 -11.85 13.17
N LYS A 284 -4.96 -11.40 12.55
CA LYS A 284 -5.63 -10.16 12.88
C LYS A 284 -5.99 -10.04 14.37
N GLU A 285 -6.46 -11.12 15.01
CA GLU A 285 -6.79 -11.10 16.43
C GLU A 285 -5.54 -10.91 17.32
N ALA A 286 -4.36 -11.37 16.88
CA ALA A 286 -3.11 -11.13 17.61
C ALA A 286 -2.69 -9.66 17.51
N ILE A 287 -2.83 -9.07 16.32
CA ILE A 287 -2.56 -7.65 16.09
C ILE A 287 -3.51 -6.79 16.92
N GLU A 288 -4.81 -7.07 16.90
CA GLU A 288 -5.82 -6.34 17.68
C GLU A 288 -5.55 -6.41 19.18
N ARG A 289 -5.18 -7.60 19.70
CA ARG A 289 -4.82 -7.75 21.13
C ARG A 289 -3.57 -6.98 21.52
N SER A 290 -2.63 -6.75 20.61
CA SER A 290 -1.44 -5.94 20.90
C SER A 290 -1.77 -4.46 21.08
N GLY A 291 -2.84 -3.98 20.45
CA GLY A 291 -3.22 -2.57 20.43
C GLY A 291 -2.21 -1.66 19.71
N VAL A 292 -1.18 -2.22 19.05
CA VAL A 292 -0.13 -1.43 18.39
C VAL A 292 -0.72 -0.51 17.32
N PRO A 293 -0.42 0.79 17.31
CA PRO A 293 -0.87 1.70 16.28
C PRO A 293 -0.20 1.41 14.93
N ILE A 294 -0.98 1.56 13.86
CA ILE A 294 -0.55 1.22 12.50
C ILE A 294 -0.76 2.43 11.59
N TYR A 295 0.28 2.84 10.90
CA TYR A 295 0.22 3.80 9.80
C TYR A 295 0.44 3.06 8.49
N GLY A 296 -0.61 2.98 7.64
CA GLY A 296 -0.53 2.42 6.29
C GLY A 296 -0.31 3.52 5.26
N TYR A 297 0.52 3.30 4.23
CA TYR A 297 0.56 4.21 3.09
C TYR A 297 0.68 3.47 1.76
N ASP A 298 0.01 4.01 0.74
CA ASP A 298 -0.04 3.45 -0.60
C ASP A 298 -0.01 4.56 -1.66
N GLY A 299 0.22 4.19 -2.91
CA GLY A 299 0.03 5.03 -4.08
C GLY A 299 -1.15 4.58 -4.92
N TRP A 300 -1.90 5.52 -5.55
CA TRP A 300 -2.98 5.17 -6.47
C TRP A 300 -2.49 4.42 -7.72
N ASP A 301 -1.20 4.54 -8.06
CA ASP A 301 -0.57 3.87 -9.19
C ASP A 301 0.14 2.57 -8.78
N ASP A 302 -0.44 1.86 -7.78
CA ASP A 302 0.09 0.62 -7.24
C ASP A 302 -0.97 -0.47 -7.13
N ASP A 303 -0.57 -1.73 -7.35
CA ASP A 303 -1.46 -2.89 -7.21
C ASP A 303 -1.85 -3.19 -5.74
N PHE A 304 -1.08 -2.70 -4.77
CA PHE A 304 -1.34 -2.89 -3.33
C PHE A 304 -2.28 -1.84 -2.74
N ARG A 305 -2.68 -0.81 -3.48
CA ARG A 305 -3.46 0.34 -2.99
C ARG A 305 -4.78 0.00 -2.26
N LYS A 306 -5.26 -1.23 -2.38
CA LYS A 306 -6.43 -1.73 -1.64
C LYS A 306 -6.06 -2.25 -0.25
N GLU A 307 -4.84 -2.73 -0.04
CA GLU A 307 -4.47 -3.58 1.09
C GLU A 307 -4.39 -2.80 2.41
N SER A 308 -3.80 -1.60 2.43
CA SER A 308 -3.79 -0.73 3.63
C SER A 308 -5.21 -0.27 4.00
N LEU A 309 -6.07 -0.01 3.01
CA LEU A 309 -7.47 0.36 3.23
C LEU A 309 -8.27 -0.79 3.83
N VAL A 310 -8.05 -2.03 3.37
CA VAL A 310 -8.65 -3.25 3.93
C VAL A 310 -8.15 -3.51 5.35
N GLY A 311 -6.85 -3.34 5.58
CA GLY A 311 -6.24 -3.45 6.91
C GLY A 311 -6.86 -2.48 7.90
N ALA A 312 -6.97 -1.21 7.55
CA ALA A 312 -7.55 -0.17 8.38
C ALA A 312 -9.05 -0.36 8.63
N ALA A 313 -9.81 -0.89 7.65
CA ALA A 313 -11.22 -1.19 7.83
C ALA A 313 -11.47 -2.44 8.70
N THR A 314 -10.48 -3.35 8.76
CA THR A 314 -10.60 -4.63 9.47
C THR A 314 -10.12 -4.54 10.92
N LEU A 315 -8.94 -3.92 11.14
CA LEU A 315 -8.27 -3.91 12.44
C LEU A 315 -8.84 -2.81 13.35
N SER A 316 -9.06 -3.13 14.62
CA SER A 316 -9.53 -2.18 15.63
C SER A 316 -8.42 -1.31 16.24
N ASN A 317 -7.18 -1.53 15.84
CA ASN A 317 -6.00 -0.77 16.29
C ASN A 317 -6.12 0.73 15.94
N PRO A 318 -5.55 1.64 16.72
CA PRO A 318 -5.37 3.02 16.27
C PRO A 318 -4.65 3.04 14.91
N HIS A 319 -5.22 3.74 13.93
CA HIS A 319 -4.66 3.70 12.58
C HIS A 319 -4.74 5.03 11.83
N LYS A 320 -3.82 5.18 10.88
CA LYS A 320 -3.82 6.21 9.83
C LYS A 320 -3.58 5.52 8.50
N VAL A 321 -4.16 6.07 7.44
CA VAL A 321 -3.89 5.64 6.05
C VAL A 321 -3.65 6.86 5.19
N LEU A 322 -2.58 6.80 4.42
CA LEU A 322 -2.19 7.80 3.43
C LEU A 322 -2.21 7.16 2.04
N VAL A 323 -2.94 7.74 1.08
CA VAL A 323 -2.90 7.28 -0.31
C VAL A 323 -2.62 8.46 -1.24
N GLY A 324 -1.44 8.46 -1.84
CA GLY A 324 -0.96 9.55 -2.69
C GLY A 324 -0.99 9.25 -4.18
N PRO A 325 -0.64 10.25 -5.02
CA PRO A 325 -0.56 10.10 -6.49
C PRO A 325 0.78 9.43 -6.91
N TRP A 326 1.11 8.31 -6.31
CA TRP A 326 2.41 7.65 -6.45
C TRP A 326 2.29 6.25 -7.02
N GLY A 327 3.39 5.78 -7.58
CA GLY A 327 3.63 4.37 -7.84
C GLY A 327 4.12 3.63 -6.58
N HIS A 328 4.68 2.46 -6.81
CA HIS A 328 5.12 1.54 -5.75
C HIS A 328 6.18 2.17 -4.82
N CYS A 329 5.86 2.33 -3.56
CA CYS A 329 6.68 3.00 -2.55
C CYS A 329 7.06 4.45 -2.87
N GLY A 330 6.42 5.07 -3.85
CA GLY A 330 6.63 6.46 -4.21
C GLY A 330 6.13 7.44 -3.15
N ASN A 331 6.67 8.64 -3.17
CA ASN A 331 6.28 9.74 -2.29
C ASN A 331 6.66 11.10 -2.89
N GLU A 332 6.71 11.19 -4.22
CA GLU A 332 7.11 12.40 -4.93
C GLU A 332 6.27 13.60 -4.48
N GLY A 333 6.95 14.66 -4.03
CA GLY A 333 6.29 15.87 -3.53
C GLY A 333 5.70 15.76 -2.11
N PHE A 334 6.00 14.66 -1.37
CA PHE A 334 5.56 14.46 0.00
C PHE A 334 6.73 13.97 0.87
N ASP A 335 6.98 14.61 2.00
CA ASP A 335 8.04 14.20 2.90
C ASP A 335 7.60 13.03 3.80
N ILE A 336 7.85 11.81 3.33
CA ILE A 336 7.53 10.58 4.06
C ILE A 336 8.41 10.39 5.32
N VAL A 337 9.62 10.99 5.35
CA VAL A 337 10.50 10.94 6.52
C VAL A 337 9.95 11.84 7.62
N ALA A 338 9.48 13.05 7.26
CA ALA A 338 8.79 13.93 8.18
C ALA A 338 7.51 13.29 8.74
N GLU A 339 6.72 12.58 7.91
CA GLU A 339 5.51 11.88 8.36
C GLU A 339 5.82 10.71 9.30
N ARG A 340 6.87 9.93 9.03
CA ARG A 340 7.37 8.89 9.95
C ARG A 340 7.85 9.50 11.27
N HIS A 341 8.62 10.59 11.21
CA HIS A 341 9.07 11.32 12.40
C HIS A 341 7.89 11.79 13.25
N ARG A 342 6.88 12.41 12.62
CA ARG A 342 5.65 12.88 13.24
C ARG A 342 4.90 11.75 13.96
N PHE A 343 4.75 10.59 13.31
CA PHE A 343 4.09 9.42 13.86
C PHE A 343 4.88 8.79 15.02
N PHE A 344 6.20 8.62 14.86
CA PHE A 344 7.04 8.05 15.91
C PHE A 344 7.22 8.99 17.10
N ASP A 345 7.29 10.30 16.90
CA ASP A 345 7.33 11.25 18.00
C ASP A 345 6.08 11.14 18.89
N HIS A 346 4.90 10.99 18.27
CA HIS A 346 3.66 10.80 19.03
C HIS A 346 3.70 9.48 19.84
N TRP A 347 4.02 8.36 19.21
CA TRP A 347 3.87 7.04 19.81
C TRP A 347 5.06 6.57 20.65
N LEU A 348 6.28 7.00 20.31
CA LEU A 348 7.49 6.55 21.03
C LEU A 348 7.99 7.58 22.04
N LYS A 349 7.72 8.86 21.84
CA LYS A 349 8.14 9.94 22.75
C LYS A 349 7.00 10.60 23.48
N GLY A 350 5.73 10.29 23.17
CA GLY A 350 4.56 10.90 23.77
C GLY A 350 4.39 12.38 23.39
N VAL A 351 4.90 12.82 22.26
CA VAL A 351 4.75 14.20 21.78
C VAL A 351 3.31 14.41 21.35
N ASP A 352 2.65 15.38 21.98
CA ASP A 352 1.32 15.83 21.59
C ASP A 352 1.46 16.76 20.35
N ASN A 353 1.34 16.17 19.16
CA ASN A 353 1.50 16.82 17.87
C ASN A 353 0.24 16.79 17.01
N GLY A 354 -0.87 16.34 17.54
CA GLY A 354 -2.18 16.37 16.90
C GLY A 354 -2.41 15.31 15.80
N ILE A 355 -1.44 14.44 15.51
CA ILE A 355 -1.55 13.47 14.40
C ILE A 355 -2.77 12.55 14.55
N MET A 356 -3.13 12.15 15.76
CA MET A 356 -4.22 11.22 16.00
C MET A 356 -5.60 11.89 16.14
N GLU A 357 -5.67 13.23 16.24
CA GLU A 357 -6.90 14.01 16.17
C GLU A 357 -7.39 14.22 14.73
N GLU A 358 -6.50 14.11 13.77
CA GLU A 358 -6.83 14.21 12.34
C GLU A 358 -7.69 13.03 11.88
N PRO A 359 -8.50 13.21 10.81
CA PRO A 359 -9.18 12.10 10.17
C PRO A 359 -8.19 10.96 9.82
N PRO A 360 -8.58 9.70 10.02
CA PRO A 360 -7.64 8.59 9.86
C PRO A 360 -7.23 8.32 8.42
N VAL A 361 -7.99 8.76 7.43
CA VAL A 361 -7.70 8.52 6.00
C VAL A 361 -7.38 9.84 5.32
N HIS A 362 -6.16 9.98 4.83
CA HIS A 362 -5.68 11.10 4.03
C HIS A 362 -5.37 10.61 2.62
N TYR A 363 -6.00 11.20 1.59
CA TYR A 363 -5.88 10.68 0.23
C TYR A 363 -5.89 11.78 -0.82
N TRP A 364 -5.20 11.49 -1.93
CA TRP A 364 -5.18 12.37 -3.09
C TRP A 364 -6.37 12.09 -4.01
N THR A 365 -7.05 13.13 -4.46
CA THR A 365 -8.00 13.08 -5.58
C THR A 365 -7.36 13.76 -6.77
N GLY A 366 -6.99 12.99 -7.79
CA GLY A 366 -6.32 13.49 -8.98
C GLY A 366 -7.28 13.73 -10.15
N SER A 367 -6.80 14.41 -11.19
CA SER A 367 -7.49 14.58 -12.46
C SER A 367 -6.56 14.25 -13.63
N SER A 368 -7.12 13.97 -14.80
CA SER A 368 -6.35 13.64 -16.00
C SER A 368 -5.50 14.79 -16.55
N ASP A 369 -5.76 16.01 -16.15
CA ASP A 369 -4.94 17.19 -16.47
C ASP A 369 -3.70 17.35 -15.57
N GLY A 370 -3.47 16.38 -14.66
CA GLY A 370 -2.36 16.40 -13.70
C GLY A 370 -2.62 17.24 -12.45
N THR A 371 -3.78 17.91 -12.35
CA THR A 371 -4.19 18.61 -11.13
C THR A 371 -4.73 17.63 -10.09
N GLY A 372 -4.89 18.11 -8.86
CA GLY A 372 -5.49 17.32 -7.80
C GLY A 372 -5.41 18.03 -6.45
N GLN A 373 -5.99 17.37 -5.45
CA GLN A 373 -6.01 17.90 -4.08
C GLN A 373 -6.01 16.78 -3.04
N TRP A 374 -5.40 17.06 -1.89
CA TRP A 374 -5.50 16.23 -0.72
C TRP A 374 -6.87 16.35 -0.06
N ARG A 375 -7.38 15.24 0.42
CA ARG A 375 -8.66 15.14 1.13
C ARG A 375 -8.54 14.24 2.34
N ASP A 376 -9.45 14.45 3.29
CA ASP A 376 -9.55 13.70 4.52
C ASP A 376 -10.88 12.98 4.63
N ALA A 377 -10.86 11.78 5.24
CA ALA A 377 -12.07 11.02 5.53
C ALA A 377 -11.94 10.26 6.85
N ARG A 378 -13.10 10.06 7.52
CA ARG A 378 -13.17 9.24 8.74
C ARG A 378 -13.11 7.74 8.48
N GLN A 379 -13.34 7.32 7.23
CA GLN A 379 -13.30 5.94 6.77
C GLN A 379 -13.18 5.87 5.26
N TRP A 380 -12.73 4.75 4.72
CA TRP A 380 -12.76 4.47 3.28
C TRP A 380 -13.79 3.37 2.94
N PRO A 381 -14.54 3.49 1.84
CA PRO A 381 -14.73 4.75 1.10
C PRO A 381 -15.52 5.79 1.92
N PRO A 382 -15.34 7.09 1.62
CA PRO A 382 -16.06 8.17 2.32
C PRO A 382 -17.56 8.05 2.12
N LYS A 383 -18.33 7.79 3.19
CA LYS A 383 -19.80 7.62 3.10
C LYS A 383 -20.53 8.84 2.57
N SER A 384 -19.99 10.03 2.82
CA SER A 384 -20.61 11.30 2.39
C SER A 384 -20.48 11.58 0.91
N LEU A 385 -19.51 10.95 0.22
CA LEU A 385 -19.19 11.25 -1.18
C LEU A 385 -19.79 10.22 -2.15
N ALA A 386 -19.73 8.93 -1.84
CA ALA A 386 -19.99 7.88 -2.82
C ALA A 386 -21.46 7.54 -2.99
N ARG A 387 -21.99 7.82 -4.17
CA ARG A 387 -23.24 7.25 -4.66
C ARG A 387 -22.93 6.13 -5.66
N GLN A 388 -23.36 4.90 -5.37
CA GLN A 388 -23.24 3.79 -6.31
C GLN A 388 -24.12 4.03 -7.53
N THR A 389 -23.49 4.37 -8.66
CA THR A 389 -24.19 4.68 -9.92
C THR A 389 -23.92 3.59 -10.95
N ARG A 390 -24.97 2.95 -11.41
CA ARG A 390 -24.86 1.86 -12.38
C ARG A 390 -24.87 2.37 -13.81
N TYR A 391 -23.92 1.89 -14.60
CA TYR A 391 -23.83 2.05 -16.04
C TYR A 391 -23.94 0.68 -16.70
N TYR A 392 -24.72 0.60 -17.77
CA TYR A 392 -24.96 -0.62 -18.53
C TYR A 392 -24.14 -0.63 -19.81
N LEU A 393 -23.66 -1.83 -20.17
CA LEU A 393 -23.01 -2.09 -21.44
C LEU A 393 -24.10 -2.17 -22.51
N GLY A 394 -24.05 -1.28 -23.49
CA GLY A 394 -25.06 -1.11 -24.54
C GLY A 394 -24.53 -1.50 -25.91
N GLY A 395 -25.43 -1.87 -26.82
CA GLY A 395 -25.14 -2.05 -28.23
C GLY A 395 -25.14 -0.72 -28.99
N GLY A 396 -24.70 -0.78 -30.24
CA GLY A 396 -24.51 0.39 -31.10
C GLY A 396 -23.06 0.89 -30.97
N THR A 397 -22.60 1.63 -31.97
CA THR A 397 -21.22 2.10 -32.01
C THR A 397 -21.09 3.42 -31.27
N SER A 398 -20.01 3.56 -30.45
CA SER A 398 -19.64 4.84 -29.85
C SER A 398 -18.91 5.75 -30.84
N GLY A 399 -18.28 5.19 -31.86
CA GLY A 399 -17.50 5.91 -32.86
C GLY A 399 -16.18 6.46 -32.33
N THR A 400 -15.66 5.89 -31.21
CA THR A 400 -14.50 6.45 -30.50
C THR A 400 -13.27 5.56 -30.52
N VAL A 401 -13.38 4.32 -31.00
CA VAL A 401 -12.27 3.36 -31.03
C VAL A 401 -12.54 2.27 -32.07
N ASP A 402 -11.47 1.82 -32.76
CA ASP A 402 -11.50 0.60 -33.55
C ASP A 402 -11.14 -0.59 -32.65
N SER A 403 -12.13 -1.38 -32.28
CA SER A 403 -12.01 -2.49 -31.34
C SER A 403 -12.81 -3.70 -31.83
N VAL A 404 -12.67 -4.83 -31.14
CA VAL A 404 -13.48 -6.03 -31.44
C VAL A 404 -14.99 -5.73 -31.37
N ASN A 405 -15.38 -4.83 -30.47
CA ASN A 405 -16.73 -4.29 -30.38
C ASN A 405 -16.70 -2.86 -29.82
N ASP A 406 -17.11 -1.89 -30.59
CA ASP A 406 -17.22 -0.49 -30.14
C ASP A 406 -18.64 -0.21 -29.63
N GLY A 407 -18.95 -0.65 -28.40
CA GLY A 407 -20.23 -0.48 -27.74
C GLY A 407 -20.41 0.86 -27.04
N THR A 408 -21.59 1.06 -26.44
CA THR A 408 -21.93 2.24 -25.67
C THR A 408 -22.01 1.94 -24.16
N LEU A 409 -21.76 2.94 -23.33
CA LEU A 409 -21.89 2.88 -21.87
C LEU A 409 -22.89 3.92 -21.41
N GLY A 410 -23.94 3.50 -20.71
CA GLY A 410 -25.01 4.43 -20.33
C GLY A 410 -25.76 4.07 -19.05
N ARG A 411 -26.48 5.04 -18.47
CA ARG A 411 -27.28 4.83 -17.24
C ARG A 411 -28.59 4.09 -17.48
N SER A 412 -29.10 4.10 -18.71
CA SER A 412 -30.32 3.41 -19.06
C SER A 412 -30.05 1.95 -19.36
N ARG A 413 -30.88 1.06 -18.79
CA ARG A 413 -30.83 -0.37 -19.13
C ARG A 413 -31.10 -0.55 -20.62
N PRO A 414 -30.37 -1.42 -21.33
CA PRO A 414 -30.61 -1.70 -22.74
C PRO A 414 -32.09 -2.10 -23.00
N HIS A 415 -32.63 -1.68 -24.14
CA HIS A 415 -33.97 -2.00 -24.58
C HIS A 415 -33.94 -2.89 -25.82
N GLY A 416 -35.06 -3.55 -26.15
CA GLY A 416 -35.19 -4.39 -27.33
C GLY A 416 -34.85 -5.86 -27.10
N ARG A 417 -34.60 -6.59 -28.19
CA ARG A 417 -34.33 -8.05 -28.10
C ARG A 417 -32.99 -8.43 -27.48
N GLY A 418 -32.18 -7.45 -27.09
CA GLY A 418 -30.87 -7.69 -26.54
C GLY A 418 -29.89 -8.27 -27.58
N GLY A 419 -28.69 -8.49 -27.17
CA GLY A 419 -27.62 -9.08 -27.96
C GLY A 419 -26.45 -9.49 -27.06
N GLY A 420 -25.50 -10.16 -27.64
CA GLY A 420 -24.23 -10.47 -27.00
C GLY A 420 -23.10 -10.02 -27.89
N ASP A 421 -22.04 -9.53 -27.28
CA ASP A 421 -20.81 -9.19 -27.96
C ASP A 421 -19.87 -10.36 -27.85
N VAL A 422 -19.47 -10.91 -29.03
CA VAL A 422 -18.64 -12.10 -29.13
C VAL A 422 -17.18 -11.69 -29.15
N TYR A 423 -16.39 -12.31 -28.28
CA TYR A 423 -14.98 -12.02 -28.09
C TYR A 423 -14.13 -13.30 -28.11
N PRO A 424 -13.44 -13.61 -29.23
CA PRO A 424 -12.37 -14.60 -29.21
C PRO A 424 -11.21 -14.08 -28.37
N VAL A 425 -10.82 -14.83 -27.32
CA VAL A 425 -9.72 -14.40 -26.45
C VAL A 425 -8.42 -14.33 -27.21
N ASP A 426 -7.79 -13.16 -27.19
CA ASP A 426 -6.45 -12.92 -27.71
C ASP A 426 -5.43 -12.94 -26.57
N TYR A 427 -4.64 -14.01 -26.48
CA TYR A 427 -3.60 -14.16 -25.46
C TYR A 427 -2.39 -13.24 -25.66
N SER A 428 -2.33 -12.46 -26.73
CA SER A 428 -1.27 -11.47 -26.96
C SER A 428 -1.56 -10.10 -26.34
N VAL A 429 -2.75 -9.93 -25.70
CA VAL A 429 -3.10 -8.68 -25.03
C VAL A 429 -2.11 -8.42 -23.89
N SER A 430 -1.50 -7.25 -23.89
CA SER A 430 -0.54 -6.81 -22.89
C SER A 430 -0.47 -5.29 -22.86
N CYS A 431 -0.42 -4.74 -21.66
CA CYS A 431 0.03 -3.36 -21.45
C CYS A 431 1.56 -3.32 -21.32
N PRO A 432 2.26 -2.32 -21.86
CA PRO A 432 3.72 -2.29 -21.83
C PRO A 432 4.34 -2.07 -20.45
N ASP A 433 3.72 -1.31 -19.54
CA ASP A 433 4.26 -0.97 -18.22
C ASP A 433 3.20 -1.01 -17.11
N PRO A 434 3.57 -0.92 -15.81
CA PRO A 434 2.62 -0.99 -14.72
C PRO A 434 1.40 -0.13 -14.99
N VAL A 435 0.20 -0.71 -14.88
CA VAL A 435 -1.05 0.03 -15.03
C VAL A 435 -1.19 0.93 -13.84
N GLY A 436 -0.83 2.18 -14.03
CA GLY A 436 -1.08 3.25 -13.10
C GLY A 436 -2.13 4.21 -13.65
N GLN A 437 -2.58 5.15 -12.83
CA GLN A 437 -3.38 6.24 -13.32
C GLN A 437 -2.60 7.03 -14.38
N GLY A 438 -3.12 7.08 -15.58
CA GLY A 438 -2.55 7.88 -16.66
C GLY A 438 -1.81 7.13 -17.76
N GLN A 439 -1.82 5.82 -17.73
CA GLN A 439 -1.18 5.04 -18.79
C GLN A 439 -2.16 4.64 -19.88
N THR A 440 -1.69 4.66 -21.13
CA THR A 440 -2.42 4.15 -22.28
C THR A 440 -2.00 2.72 -22.56
N CYS A 441 -2.94 1.89 -22.97
CA CYS A 441 -2.68 0.49 -23.24
C CYS A 441 -3.47 0.02 -24.47
N PRO A 442 -2.87 -0.77 -25.37
CA PRO A 442 -3.52 -1.22 -26.60
C PRO A 442 -4.64 -2.26 -26.39
N GLN A 443 -5.05 -2.56 -25.14
CA GLN A 443 -6.16 -3.48 -24.90
C GLN A 443 -7.47 -3.04 -25.55
N ASP A 444 -7.67 -1.74 -25.74
CA ASP A 444 -8.89 -1.23 -26.35
C ASP A 444 -9.11 -1.80 -27.75
N GLU A 445 -8.06 -1.87 -28.57
CA GLU A 445 -8.15 -2.40 -29.94
C GLU A 445 -8.44 -3.90 -29.97
N LYS A 446 -7.99 -4.64 -28.95
CA LYS A 446 -8.08 -6.10 -28.85
C LYS A 446 -9.20 -6.59 -27.91
N GLY A 447 -9.98 -5.69 -27.35
CA GLY A 447 -11.02 -5.98 -26.36
C GLY A 447 -12.42 -5.62 -26.83
N LEU A 448 -13.39 -5.92 -25.96
CA LEU A 448 -14.73 -5.36 -26.06
C LEU A 448 -14.74 -4.02 -25.35
N THR A 449 -15.03 -2.94 -26.08
CA THR A 449 -15.09 -1.59 -25.50
C THR A 449 -16.52 -1.08 -25.39
N TYR A 450 -16.78 -0.31 -24.33
CA TYR A 450 -18.06 0.36 -24.11
C TYR A 450 -17.78 1.77 -23.62
N THR A 451 -18.12 2.77 -24.47
CA THR A 451 -17.79 4.17 -24.22
C THR A 451 -19.04 5.02 -23.99
N SER A 452 -19.02 5.89 -23.00
CA SER A 452 -20.13 6.81 -22.70
C SER A 452 -20.24 7.94 -23.74
N ALA A 453 -21.38 8.63 -23.75
CA ALA A 453 -21.45 9.98 -24.31
C ALA A 453 -20.48 10.91 -23.55
N PRO A 454 -20.06 12.05 -24.14
CA PRO A 454 -19.29 13.06 -23.41
C PRO A 454 -20.00 13.44 -22.10
N LEU A 455 -19.23 13.53 -21.02
CA LEU A 455 -19.75 13.98 -19.73
C LEU A 455 -20.16 15.45 -19.82
N ARG A 456 -21.29 15.79 -19.22
CA ARG A 456 -21.77 17.18 -19.20
C ARG A 456 -21.07 18.03 -18.16
N ASP A 457 -20.74 17.40 -17.04
CA ASP A 457 -20.09 17.98 -15.88
C ASP A 457 -18.92 17.09 -15.47
N ASP A 458 -18.01 17.62 -14.66
CA ASP A 458 -16.96 16.85 -14.04
C ASP A 458 -17.56 15.71 -13.20
N VAL A 459 -16.95 14.53 -13.28
CA VAL A 459 -17.40 13.35 -12.52
C VAL A 459 -16.26 12.87 -11.63
N GLU A 460 -16.41 13.07 -10.32
CA GLU A 460 -15.50 12.49 -9.35
C GLU A 460 -15.90 11.05 -9.05
N LEU A 461 -14.92 10.15 -9.15
CA LEU A 461 -15.02 8.73 -8.81
C LEU A 461 -14.14 8.47 -7.58
N THR A 462 -14.75 8.17 -6.42
CA THR A 462 -14.01 7.92 -5.17
C THR A 462 -14.55 6.67 -4.48
N GLY A 463 -13.78 5.58 -4.52
CA GLY A 463 -14.16 4.27 -3.96
C GLY A 463 -13.80 3.10 -4.87
N HIS A 464 -14.64 2.07 -4.87
CA HIS A 464 -14.41 0.82 -5.60
C HIS A 464 -15.45 0.63 -6.71
N PRO A 465 -15.06 0.65 -8.00
CA PRO A 465 -15.94 0.19 -9.07
C PRO A 465 -16.20 -1.32 -8.97
N VAL A 466 -17.40 -1.76 -9.34
CA VAL A 466 -17.77 -3.18 -9.36
C VAL A 466 -18.31 -3.52 -10.73
N VAL A 467 -17.68 -4.51 -11.37
CA VAL A 467 -18.09 -5.06 -12.67
C VAL A 467 -19.08 -6.20 -12.44
N SER A 468 -20.17 -6.22 -13.20
CA SER A 468 -21.20 -7.26 -13.18
C SER A 468 -21.47 -7.72 -14.61
N LEU A 469 -20.79 -8.76 -15.05
CA LEU A 469 -20.98 -9.32 -16.39
C LEU A 469 -22.01 -10.47 -16.37
N ARG A 470 -22.73 -10.59 -17.47
CA ARG A 470 -23.39 -11.83 -17.88
C ARG A 470 -22.58 -12.40 -19.02
N LEU A 471 -21.81 -13.45 -18.73
CA LEU A 471 -20.80 -13.97 -19.63
C LEU A 471 -21.00 -15.47 -19.86
N SER A 472 -21.00 -15.89 -21.12
CA SER A 472 -20.87 -17.30 -21.50
C SER A 472 -19.50 -17.53 -22.14
N SER A 473 -18.98 -18.77 -22.01
CA SER A 473 -17.68 -19.18 -22.52
C SER A 473 -17.80 -20.51 -23.25
N THR A 474 -16.99 -20.73 -24.28
CA THR A 474 -16.84 -22.03 -24.95
C THR A 474 -15.85 -22.95 -24.24
N ALA A 475 -15.17 -22.47 -23.21
CA ALA A 475 -14.26 -23.26 -22.39
C ALA A 475 -14.73 -23.30 -20.93
N PRO A 476 -14.35 -24.35 -20.17
CA PRO A 476 -14.77 -24.54 -18.79
C PRO A 476 -14.12 -23.56 -17.81
N ASP A 477 -13.05 -22.87 -18.22
CA ASP A 477 -12.33 -21.87 -17.43
C ASP A 477 -11.72 -20.82 -18.34
N GLY A 478 -11.15 -19.77 -17.76
CA GLY A 478 -10.47 -18.67 -18.41
C GLY A 478 -10.38 -17.48 -17.48
N ASN A 479 -9.77 -16.41 -17.95
CA ASN A 479 -9.63 -15.18 -17.20
C ASN A 479 -10.49 -14.08 -17.83
N VAL A 480 -10.98 -13.16 -17.02
CA VAL A 480 -11.60 -11.92 -17.48
C VAL A 480 -10.89 -10.75 -16.79
N PHE A 481 -10.56 -9.74 -17.57
CA PHE A 481 -10.01 -8.46 -17.13
C PHE A 481 -10.96 -7.36 -17.55
N ALA A 482 -11.08 -6.33 -16.73
CA ALA A 482 -11.82 -5.13 -17.06
C ALA A 482 -11.01 -3.89 -16.68
N TYR A 483 -11.00 -2.91 -17.56
CA TYR A 483 -10.33 -1.62 -17.36
C TYR A 483 -11.37 -0.52 -17.42
N LEU A 484 -11.27 0.43 -16.49
CA LEU A 484 -12.04 1.68 -16.52
C LEU A 484 -11.09 2.80 -16.93
N SER A 485 -11.43 3.50 -17.99
CA SER A 485 -10.58 4.55 -18.55
C SER A 485 -11.33 5.88 -18.67
N ASP A 486 -10.56 6.96 -18.57
CA ASP A 486 -10.90 8.31 -19.01
C ASP A 486 -10.44 8.48 -20.47
N VAL A 487 -11.35 8.92 -21.33
CA VAL A 487 -11.09 9.20 -22.74
C VAL A 487 -11.27 10.70 -22.98
N ALA A 488 -10.19 11.41 -23.24
CA ALA A 488 -10.18 12.83 -23.52
C ALA A 488 -10.81 13.16 -24.89
N PRO A 489 -11.23 14.41 -25.12
CA PRO A 489 -11.83 14.84 -26.40
C PRO A 489 -10.92 14.66 -27.61
N ASP A 490 -9.60 14.67 -27.45
CA ASP A 490 -8.60 14.43 -28.48
C ASP A 490 -8.35 12.93 -28.77
N GLY A 491 -9.04 12.04 -28.04
CA GLY A 491 -8.89 10.59 -28.16
C GLY A 491 -7.84 9.97 -27.23
N THR A 492 -7.10 10.77 -26.47
CA THR A 492 -6.15 10.24 -25.46
C THR A 492 -6.88 9.41 -24.43
N VAL A 493 -6.39 8.20 -24.15
CA VAL A 493 -6.98 7.26 -23.20
C VAL A 493 -6.08 7.14 -21.97
N ARG A 494 -6.67 7.25 -20.79
CA ARG A 494 -6.01 7.07 -19.52
C ARG A 494 -6.74 6.00 -18.68
N ILE A 495 -6.03 4.93 -18.30
CA ILE A 495 -6.60 3.91 -17.43
C ILE A 495 -6.64 4.46 -16.00
N LEU A 496 -7.83 4.42 -15.39
CA LEU A 496 -8.07 4.87 -14.02
C LEU A 496 -7.92 3.72 -13.02
N THR A 497 -8.43 2.53 -13.40
CA THR A 497 -8.35 1.33 -12.55
C THR A 497 -8.66 0.07 -13.37
N ASP A 498 -8.30 -1.07 -12.79
CA ASP A 498 -8.55 -2.40 -13.37
C ASP A 498 -9.13 -3.37 -12.35
N GLY A 499 -9.78 -4.42 -12.87
CA GLY A 499 -10.25 -5.57 -12.12
C GLY A 499 -10.05 -6.85 -12.91
N ARG A 500 -9.95 -7.98 -12.21
CA ARG A 500 -9.73 -9.28 -12.86
C ARG A 500 -10.32 -10.44 -12.07
N LEU A 501 -10.73 -11.50 -12.78
CA LEU A 501 -11.26 -12.70 -12.16
C LEU A 501 -11.05 -13.93 -13.04
N ARG A 502 -10.62 -15.04 -12.44
CA ARG A 502 -10.63 -16.37 -13.05
C ARG A 502 -12.06 -16.91 -13.03
N LEU A 503 -12.59 -17.29 -14.18
CA LEU A 503 -14.01 -17.65 -14.34
C LEU A 503 -14.43 -18.87 -13.52
N ALA A 504 -13.54 -19.85 -13.31
CA ALA A 504 -13.82 -20.98 -12.43
C ALA A 504 -14.01 -20.56 -10.96
N LEU A 505 -13.51 -19.41 -10.54
CA LEU A 505 -13.63 -18.88 -9.17
C LEU A 505 -14.67 -17.77 -9.03
N ARG A 506 -15.64 -17.68 -9.95
CA ARG A 506 -16.67 -16.62 -10.00
C ARG A 506 -17.65 -16.60 -8.82
N GLY A 507 -17.72 -17.68 -8.06
CA GLY A 507 -18.58 -17.75 -6.87
C GLY A 507 -18.14 -16.75 -5.80
N THR A 508 -19.08 -16.00 -5.23
CA THR A 508 -18.81 -15.05 -4.14
C THR A 508 -19.15 -15.65 -2.79
N GLN A 509 -18.33 -15.36 -1.78
CA GLN A 509 -18.52 -15.80 -0.40
C GLN A 509 -18.43 -14.62 0.56
N ARG A 510 -18.74 -14.86 1.83
CA ARG A 510 -18.51 -13.90 2.91
C ARG A 510 -17.02 -13.90 3.28
N ALA A 511 -16.40 -12.73 3.24
CA ALA A 511 -15.02 -12.56 3.67
C ALA A 511 -14.87 -12.69 5.19
N PRO A 512 -13.72 -13.16 5.70
CA PRO A 512 -13.41 -13.22 7.13
C PRO A 512 -12.91 -11.87 7.70
N TYR A 513 -12.79 -10.86 6.87
CA TYR A 513 -12.37 -9.49 7.19
C TYR A 513 -13.16 -8.49 6.32
N ASP A 514 -13.05 -7.19 6.61
CA ASP A 514 -13.74 -6.17 5.83
C ASP A 514 -13.11 -6.05 4.44
N VAL A 515 -13.91 -6.22 3.41
CA VAL A 515 -13.51 -6.08 2.00
C VAL A 515 -14.10 -4.82 1.35
N LEU A 516 -14.45 -3.82 2.18
CA LEU A 516 -14.92 -2.50 1.75
C LEU A 516 -16.24 -2.56 0.94
N GLY A 517 -17.07 -3.58 1.23
CA GLY A 517 -18.36 -3.78 0.56
C GLY A 517 -18.27 -4.32 -0.87
N THR A 518 -17.11 -4.82 -1.29
CA THR A 518 -16.89 -5.38 -2.64
C THR A 518 -17.20 -6.88 -2.69
N PRO A 519 -17.47 -7.45 -3.88
CA PRO A 519 -17.50 -8.92 -4.06
C PRO A 519 -16.19 -9.54 -3.61
N TRP A 520 -16.27 -10.65 -2.88
CA TRP A 520 -15.10 -11.39 -2.44
C TRP A 520 -15.16 -12.84 -2.89
N HIS A 521 -14.05 -13.31 -3.47
CA HIS A 521 -13.87 -14.66 -3.96
C HIS A 521 -12.88 -15.37 -3.07
N ARG A 522 -13.32 -16.40 -2.34
CA ARG A 522 -12.46 -17.13 -1.42
C ARG A 522 -11.26 -17.77 -2.12
N GLY A 523 -11.48 -18.33 -3.31
CA GLY A 523 -10.40 -18.85 -4.13
C GLY A 523 -9.76 -20.15 -3.61
N ASN A 524 -10.47 -20.94 -2.80
CA ASN A 524 -10.05 -22.30 -2.43
C ASN A 524 -10.22 -23.27 -3.61
N ALA A 525 -9.48 -24.37 -3.61
CA ALA A 525 -9.61 -25.39 -4.66
C ALA A 525 -11.05 -25.93 -4.80
N GLY A 526 -11.75 -26.10 -3.67
CA GLY A 526 -13.14 -26.53 -3.67
C GLY A 526 -14.17 -25.50 -4.14
N ASP A 527 -13.77 -24.27 -4.39
CA ASP A 527 -14.64 -23.21 -4.93
C ASP A 527 -14.60 -23.16 -6.47
N ALA A 528 -13.65 -23.88 -7.08
CA ALA A 528 -13.51 -23.91 -8.52
C ALA A 528 -14.68 -24.67 -9.16
N GLU A 529 -15.46 -23.94 -9.98
CA GLU A 529 -16.62 -24.46 -10.69
C GLU A 529 -16.50 -24.15 -12.17
N ALA A 530 -16.53 -25.18 -13.01
CA ALA A 530 -16.45 -25.02 -14.46
C ALA A 530 -17.54 -24.08 -15.01
N MET A 531 -17.20 -23.28 -15.99
CA MET A 531 -18.20 -22.52 -16.76
C MET A 531 -19.05 -23.51 -17.55
N PRO A 532 -20.39 -23.42 -17.43
CA PRO A 532 -21.26 -24.26 -18.25
C PRO A 532 -21.22 -23.78 -19.70
N GLU A 533 -20.97 -24.70 -20.62
CA GLU A 533 -20.82 -24.42 -22.04
C GLU A 533 -22.05 -23.64 -22.59
N GLY A 534 -21.78 -22.52 -23.26
CA GLY A 534 -22.80 -21.70 -23.95
C GLY A 534 -23.84 -21.04 -23.02
N ARG A 535 -23.85 -21.33 -21.72
CA ARG A 535 -24.78 -20.73 -20.76
C ARG A 535 -24.19 -19.47 -20.12
N ALA A 536 -24.97 -18.39 -20.10
CA ALA A 536 -24.56 -17.15 -19.47
C ALA A 536 -24.60 -17.25 -17.94
N GLU A 537 -23.45 -17.09 -17.31
CA GLU A 537 -23.30 -16.99 -15.86
C GLU A 537 -23.11 -15.54 -15.41
N ARG A 538 -23.36 -15.28 -14.13
CA ARG A 538 -23.07 -14.00 -13.51
C ARG A 538 -21.62 -14.01 -13.00
N VAL A 539 -20.90 -12.97 -13.39
CA VAL A 539 -19.49 -12.77 -13.02
C VAL A 539 -19.37 -11.37 -12.43
N ASP A 540 -19.30 -11.30 -11.11
CA ASP A 540 -19.16 -10.05 -10.36
C ASP A 540 -17.77 -9.96 -9.76
N PHE A 541 -17.07 -8.87 -9.97
CA PHE A 541 -15.76 -8.62 -9.35
C PHE A 541 -15.51 -7.12 -9.17
N ASP A 542 -14.67 -6.80 -8.20
CA ASP A 542 -14.26 -5.44 -7.95
C ASP A 542 -13.07 -5.02 -8.82
N MET A 543 -12.96 -3.72 -8.98
CA MET A 543 -11.74 -3.07 -9.46
C MET A 543 -11.00 -2.48 -8.26
N LEU A 544 -9.70 -2.22 -8.43
CA LEU A 544 -8.92 -1.54 -7.39
C LEU A 544 -9.52 -0.17 -7.07
N PRO A 545 -9.38 0.32 -5.82
CA PRO A 545 -9.90 1.62 -5.43
C PRO A 545 -9.24 2.75 -6.21
N LEU A 546 -9.97 3.85 -6.35
CA LEU A 546 -9.48 5.08 -6.96
C LEU A 546 -10.09 6.30 -6.30
N SER A 547 -9.43 7.44 -6.48
CA SER A 547 -10.02 8.77 -6.29
C SER A 547 -9.56 9.66 -7.44
N SER A 548 -10.47 9.96 -8.37
CA SER A 548 -10.14 10.69 -9.61
C SER A 548 -11.32 11.50 -10.11
N VAL A 549 -11.03 12.66 -10.67
CA VAL A 549 -12.00 13.50 -11.40
C VAL A 549 -11.83 13.26 -12.90
N VAL A 550 -12.91 12.89 -13.56
CA VAL A 550 -13.00 12.84 -15.02
C VAL A 550 -13.67 14.12 -15.51
N PRO A 551 -12.98 14.98 -16.28
CA PRO A 551 -13.47 16.30 -16.66
C PRO A 551 -14.70 16.27 -17.58
N ALA A 552 -15.46 17.34 -17.58
CA ALA A 552 -16.52 17.58 -18.57
C ALA A 552 -15.97 17.50 -20.00
N GLY A 553 -16.76 16.95 -20.92
CA GLY A 553 -16.33 16.70 -22.30
C GLY A 553 -15.58 15.38 -22.50
N HIS A 554 -14.96 14.83 -21.48
CA HIS A 554 -14.36 13.50 -21.51
C HIS A 554 -15.42 12.40 -21.51
N ARG A 555 -15.01 11.15 -21.70
CA ARG A 555 -15.87 9.97 -21.70
C ARG A 555 -15.33 8.90 -20.77
N LEU A 556 -16.22 8.11 -20.18
CA LEU A 556 -15.85 6.89 -19.46
C LEU A 556 -15.85 5.73 -20.46
N ARG A 557 -14.81 4.91 -20.44
CA ARG A 557 -14.73 3.66 -21.20
C ARG A 557 -14.49 2.48 -20.29
N VAL A 558 -15.23 1.40 -20.54
CA VAL A 558 -14.97 0.07 -19.97
C VAL A 558 -14.46 -0.83 -21.07
N THR A 559 -13.32 -1.43 -20.88
CA THR A 559 -12.72 -2.42 -21.81
C THR A 559 -12.70 -3.77 -21.12
N VAL A 560 -13.16 -4.83 -21.80
CA VAL A 560 -13.17 -6.20 -21.30
C VAL A 560 -12.30 -7.07 -22.20
N THR A 561 -11.34 -7.80 -21.59
CA THR A 561 -10.44 -8.72 -22.29
C THR A 561 -10.39 -10.08 -21.58
N GLY A 562 -9.82 -11.10 -22.23
CA GLY A 562 -9.62 -12.44 -21.67
C GLY A 562 -8.20 -12.73 -21.23
N ALA A 563 -7.27 -11.79 -21.46
CA ALA A 563 -5.86 -11.91 -21.11
C ALA A 563 -5.25 -10.53 -20.83
N ASP A 564 -4.20 -10.51 -20.03
CA ASP A 564 -3.22 -9.44 -19.93
C ASP A 564 -1.86 -10.06 -19.53
N VAL A 565 -0.93 -10.14 -20.46
CA VAL A 565 0.36 -10.82 -20.27
C VAL A 565 1.24 -10.11 -19.24
N ARG A 566 1.05 -8.79 -19.07
CA ARG A 566 1.76 -8.01 -18.05
C ARG A 566 1.32 -8.41 -16.65
N GLU A 567 0.01 -8.57 -16.46
CA GLU A 567 -0.59 -8.80 -15.15
C GLU A 567 -0.57 -10.24 -14.69
N SER A 568 -0.53 -11.20 -15.64
CA SER A 568 -0.64 -12.61 -15.30
C SER A 568 0.28 -13.50 -16.11
N ASP A 569 0.73 -14.59 -15.50
CA ASP A 569 1.18 -15.74 -16.25
C ASP A 569 0.02 -16.24 -17.13
N ARG A 570 0.31 -16.52 -18.38
CA ARG A 570 -0.70 -17.03 -19.31
C ARG A 570 -1.30 -18.34 -18.79
N ALA A 571 -2.59 -18.30 -18.46
CA ALA A 571 -3.37 -19.52 -18.44
C ALA A 571 -3.85 -19.77 -19.87
N GLU A 572 -3.06 -20.43 -20.69
CA GLU A 572 -3.50 -20.85 -22.01
C GLU A 572 -4.45 -22.02 -21.86
N VAL A 573 -5.74 -21.74 -22.00
CA VAL A 573 -6.74 -22.77 -22.22
C VAL A 573 -6.76 -23.01 -23.73
N GLY A 574 -6.35 -24.15 -24.18
CA GLY A 574 -6.37 -24.46 -25.61
C GLY A 574 -7.57 -25.33 -25.98
N PRO A 575 -8.33 -25.00 -27.03
CA PRO A 575 -8.25 -23.79 -27.83
C PRO A 575 -8.65 -22.54 -27.04
N ALA A 576 -8.23 -21.36 -27.49
CA ALA A 576 -8.60 -20.10 -26.86
C ALA A 576 -10.12 -19.97 -26.75
N PRO A 577 -10.66 -19.62 -25.55
CA PRO A 577 -12.09 -19.52 -25.38
C PRO A 577 -12.68 -18.38 -26.20
N VAL A 578 -13.96 -18.55 -26.59
CA VAL A 578 -14.78 -17.47 -27.12
C VAL A 578 -15.77 -17.06 -26.04
N TYR A 579 -15.70 -15.80 -25.61
CA TYR A 579 -16.65 -15.22 -24.67
C TYR A 579 -17.80 -14.55 -25.41
N THR A 580 -18.98 -14.56 -24.76
CA THR A 580 -20.09 -13.68 -25.16
C THR A 580 -20.51 -12.86 -23.94
N VAL A 581 -20.39 -11.55 -24.03
CA VAL A 581 -20.88 -10.59 -23.02
C VAL A 581 -22.32 -10.22 -23.37
N HIS A 582 -23.28 -10.63 -22.54
CA HIS A 582 -24.70 -10.48 -22.79
C HIS A 582 -25.23 -9.10 -22.37
N ARG A 583 -26.07 -8.51 -23.19
CA ARG A 583 -26.66 -7.16 -23.03
C ARG A 583 -28.20 -7.17 -23.00
N GLU A 584 -28.83 -8.34 -22.94
CA GLU A 584 -30.31 -8.44 -22.91
C GLU A 584 -30.87 -7.71 -21.68
N PRO A 585 -32.08 -7.09 -21.78
CA PRO A 585 -32.68 -6.33 -20.68
C PRO A 585 -32.78 -7.11 -19.36
N ALA A 586 -33.09 -8.42 -19.42
CA ALA A 586 -33.16 -9.29 -18.25
C ALA A 586 -31.77 -9.70 -17.69
N ARG A 587 -30.72 -9.60 -18.52
CA ARG A 587 -29.35 -10.08 -18.23
C ARG A 587 -28.30 -9.05 -18.63
N ALA A 588 -28.58 -7.77 -18.41
CA ALA A 588 -27.70 -6.71 -18.83
C ALA A 588 -26.40 -6.68 -18.01
N SER A 589 -25.26 -6.77 -18.70
CA SER A 589 -23.94 -6.50 -18.13
C SER A 589 -23.80 -5.03 -17.77
N SER A 590 -23.10 -4.74 -16.70
CA SER A 590 -22.98 -3.38 -16.16
C SER A 590 -21.70 -3.19 -15.34
N ILE A 591 -21.35 -1.93 -15.12
CA ILE A 591 -20.40 -1.51 -14.09
C ILE A 591 -21.11 -0.57 -13.09
N THR A 592 -20.83 -0.71 -11.83
CA THR A 592 -21.29 0.20 -10.78
C THR A 592 -20.11 1.08 -10.36
N LEU A 593 -20.24 2.39 -10.52
CA LEU A 593 -19.20 3.38 -10.24
C LEU A 593 -19.50 4.15 -8.94
N PRO A 594 -18.49 4.40 -8.09
CA PRO A 594 -18.60 5.19 -6.86
C PRO A 594 -18.53 6.70 -7.19
N VAL A 595 -19.62 7.24 -7.75
CA VAL A 595 -19.71 8.66 -8.15
C VAL A 595 -19.90 9.53 -6.92
N ALA A 596 -19.03 10.54 -6.72
CA ALA A 596 -19.19 11.56 -5.69
C ALA A 596 -20.44 12.43 -5.95
N ARG A 597 -21.00 12.99 -4.87
CA ARG A 597 -22.21 13.85 -4.94
C ARG A 597 -21.85 15.29 -5.20
#